data_462d1d0efd718c30918f805281818c9a
#
_entry.id   462d1d0efd718c30918f805281818c9a
#
_cell.length_a   1.000
_cell.length_b   1.000
_cell.length_c   1.000
_cell.angle_alpha   90.00
_cell.angle_beta   90.00
_cell.angle_gamma   90.00
#
_symmetry.space_group_name_H-M   'P 1'
#
loop_
_entity.id
_entity.type
_entity.pdbx_description
1 polymer ?
#
loop_
_entity_poly.entity_id
_entity_poly.type
_entity_poly.pdbx_seq_one_letter_code
_entity_poly.pdbx_strand_id
1 'polypeptide(L)'
;MRNYLRQHIWILFESPLAGARLMRREIKKFKRDTLYFLFLGTVGITGLLSRAVALKVGETTGRMAFHLLRKLRKRTIGNLSMAFRGQKNRREILRLASDVFANLGKNALEICVLNRRTPQEIGKIVTMKGVERMEEGFKKGKGIICITGHFGCWELMAAYYALKGHHPVNVIARSIYDERINRVLLQFRSRYGVKTILRAKRRQRESIFSSTKEILRVLRRNELLGVLIDQNIRGIDSVPVTFLGKPTTAPIGAASLARASQAEVFFGYTYRGEDNRHHIVIEKVDELVRTKERNRDILSNTILFTRLIEERVRDFPSQWVWIHDRWGRYRRKDTTANPET
;
A
#
# COMPACT_ATOMS: atom_id res chain seq x y z
N MET A 1 2.31 -24.71 57.73
CA MET A 1 3.59 -24.52 57.04
C MET A 1 3.90 -25.54 55.94
N ARG A 2 3.50 -26.81 56.02
CA ARG A 2 3.72 -27.84 54.97
C ARG A 2 2.88 -27.68 53.69
N ASN A 3 1.71 -27.05 53.73
CA ASN A 3 0.86 -26.87 52.52
C ASN A 3 1.23 -25.63 51.71
N TYR A 4 1.92 -24.67 52.28
CA TYR A 4 2.35 -23.43 51.57
C TYR A 4 3.58 -23.68 50.66
N LEU A 5 4.46 -24.62 51.07
CA LEU A 5 5.63 -25.00 50.28
C LEU A 5 5.30 -25.93 49.10
N ARG A 6 4.21 -26.70 49.15
CA ARG A 6 3.78 -27.53 48.03
C ARG A 6 3.16 -26.74 46.87
N GLN A 7 2.49 -25.62 47.14
CA GLN A 7 1.91 -24.79 46.07
C GLN A 7 2.94 -23.95 45.33
N HIS A 8 4.10 -23.64 45.91
CA HIS A 8 5.11 -22.83 45.24
C HIS A 8 6.22 -23.65 44.54
N ILE A 9 6.35 -24.91 44.83
CA ILE A 9 7.30 -25.82 44.14
C ILE A 9 6.75 -26.30 42.79
N TRP A 10 5.41 -26.29 42.58
CA TRP A 10 4.82 -26.65 41.30
C TRP A 10 5.01 -25.58 40.19
N ILE A 11 5.34 -24.33 40.54
CA ILE A 11 5.60 -23.26 39.61
C ILE A 11 7.00 -23.39 38.95
N LEU A 12 7.90 -24.18 39.55
CA LEU A 12 9.27 -24.40 39.03
C LEU A 12 9.38 -25.58 38.05
N PHE A 13 8.32 -26.38 37.85
CA PHE A 13 8.23 -27.43 36.84
C PHE A 13 7.22 -27.08 35.73
N GLU A 14 7.19 -25.81 35.28
CA GLU A 14 6.57 -25.52 33.99
C GLU A 14 7.33 -26.33 32.93
N SER A 15 6.57 -27.08 32.14
CA SER A 15 7.11 -28.00 31.14
C SER A 15 8.18 -27.30 30.27
N PRO A 16 9.22 -28.02 29.80
CA PRO A 16 10.25 -27.47 28.90
C PRO A 16 9.66 -26.71 27.70
N LEU A 17 8.40 -27.03 27.33
CA LEU A 17 7.61 -26.36 26.30
C LEU A 17 7.13 -24.98 26.73
N ALA A 18 6.86 -24.70 28.01
CA ALA A 18 6.46 -23.38 28.49
C ALA A 18 7.65 -22.42 28.51
N GLY A 19 8.80 -22.87 29.01
CA GLY A 19 10.05 -22.12 28.97
C GLY A 19 10.50 -21.78 27.54
N ALA A 20 10.41 -22.74 26.60
CA ALA A 20 10.71 -22.52 25.20
C ALA A 20 9.72 -21.52 24.51
N ARG A 21 8.45 -21.54 24.92
CA ARG A 21 7.44 -20.55 24.43
C ARG A 21 7.72 -19.15 24.96
N LEU A 22 8.07 -19.00 26.23
CA LEU A 22 8.45 -17.73 26.85
C LEU A 22 9.70 -17.17 26.19
N MET A 23 10.76 -17.96 26.06
CA MET A 23 12.00 -17.55 25.40
C MET A 23 11.76 -17.12 23.92
N ARG A 24 10.96 -17.86 23.17
CA ARG A 24 10.56 -17.46 21.79
C ARG A 24 9.77 -16.15 21.77
N ARG A 25 8.96 -15.89 22.80
CA ARG A 25 8.20 -14.64 22.93
C ARG A 25 9.14 -13.45 23.21
N GLU A 26 10.08 -13.62 24.11
CA GLU A 26 11.08 -12.58 24.44
C GLU A 26 12.03 -12.30 23.26
N ILE A 27 12.51 -13.31 22.56
CA ILE A 27 13.30 -13.15 21.34
C ILE A 27 12.51 -12.37 20.26
N LYS A 28 11.22 -12.69 20.09
CA LYS A 28 10.36 -11.95 19.15
C LYS A 28 10.14 -10.50 19.57
N LYS A 29 9.98 -10.28 20.88
CA LYS A 29 9.84 -8.92 21.45
C LYS A 29 11.12 -8.13 21.25
N PHE A 30 12.27 -8.67 21.63
CA PHE A 30 13.58 -8.06 21.44
C PHE A 30 13.85 -7.69 19.97
N LYS A 31 13.64 -8.63 19.03
CA LYS A 31 13.78 -8.35 17.59
C LYS A 31 12.87 -7.21 17.14
N ARG A 32 11.63 -7.16 17.61
CA ARG A 32 10.68 -6.11 17.27
C ARG A 32 11.10 -4.76 17.82
N ASP A 33 11.58 -4.74 19.07
CA ASP A 33 12.04 -3.52 19.72
C ASP A 33 13.30 -2.97 19.04
N THR A 34 14.26 -3.84 18.73
CA THR A 34 15.46 -3.49 17.95
C THR A 34 15.08 -2.90 16.59
N LEU A 35 14.18 -3.55 15.85
CA LEU A 35 13.70 -3.05 14.55
C LEU A 35 12.99 -1.69 14.68
N TYR A 36 12.24 -1.49 15.76
CA TYR A 36 11.59 -0.21 16.01
C TYR A 36 12.58 0.91 16.30
N PHE A 37 13.57 0.68 17.16
CA PHE A 37 14.61 1.69 17.45
C PHE A 37 15.49 1.99 16.24
N LEU A 38 15.85 0.97 15.45
CA LEU A 38 16.53 1.15 14.17
C LEU A 38 15.68 1.99 13.20
N PHE A 39 14.39 1.73 13.13
CA PHE A 39 13.45 2.50 12.32
C PHE A 39 13.38 3.96 12.78
N LEU A 40 13.22 4.22 14.09
CA LEU A 40 13.23 5.58 14.64
C LEU A 40 14.54 6.32 14.41
N GLY A 41 15.67 5.65 14.64
CA GLY A 41 16.99 6.18 14.35
C GLY A 41 17.14 6.57 12.87
N THR A 42 16.69 5.68 11.98
CA THR A 42 16.66 5.96 10.53
C THR A 42 15.80 7.18 10.22
N VAL A 43 14.57 7.25 10.74
CA VAL A 43 13.67 8.40 10.54
C VAL A 43 14.30 9.69 11.07
N GLY A 44 14.91 9.65 12.28
CA GLY A 44 15.56 10.79 12.91
C GLY A 44 16.74 11.31 12.11
N ILE A 45 17.69 10.44 11.79
CA ILE A 45 18.92 10.77 11.05
C ILE A 45 18.59 11.19 9.62
N THR A 46 17.75 10.41 8.92
CA THR A 46 17.38 10.71 7.52
C THR A 46 16.68 12.06 7.41
N GLY A 47 15.86 12.43 8.40
CA GLY A 47 15.18 13.72 8.41
C GLY A 47 16.13 14.94 8.46
N LEU A 48 17.39 14.75 8.85
CA LEU A 48 18.43 15.79 8.86
C LEU A 48 19.18 15.90 7.52
N LEU A 49 19.06 14.91 6.66
CA LEU A 49 19.76 14.88 5.37
C LEU A 49 19.14 15.84 4.35
N SER A 50 19.96 16.29 3.40
CA SER A 50 19.41 16.87 2.18
C SER A 50 18.62 15.81 1.41
N ARG A 51 17.61 16.23 0.65
CA ARG A 51 16.80 15.32 -0.17
C ARG A 51 17.67 14.52 -1.16
N ALA A 52 18.65 15.17 -1.79
CA ALA A 52 19.56 14.52 -2.74
C ALA A 52 20.36 13.38 -2.09
N VAL A 53 20.91 13.62 -0.90
CA VAL A 53 21.63 12.59 -0.13
C VAL A 53 20.69 11.46 0.28
N ALA A 54 19.50 11.77 0.78
CA ALA A 54 18.51 10.76 1.18
C ALA A 54 18.10 9.86 0.00
N LEU A 55 17.91 10.43 -1.19
CA LEU A 55 17.61 9.66 -2.39
C LEU A 55 18.75 8.72 -2.79
N LYS A 56 20.00 9.20 -2.75
CA LYS A 56 21.18 8.37 -3.08
C LYS A 56 21.38 7.25 -2.06
N VAL A 57 21.28 7.55 -0.78
CA VAL A 57 21.32 6.55 0.29
C VAL A 57 20.16 5.55 0.16
N GLY A 58 18.95 6.03 -0.12
CA GLY A 58 17.77 5.17 -0.34
C GLY A 58 17.94 4.25 -1.53
N GLU A 59 18.48 4.75 -2.64
CA GLU A 59 18.80 3.93 -3.79
C GLU A 59 19.81 2.83 -3.48
N THR A 60 20.92 3.20 -2.85
CA THR A 60 21.99 2.27 -2.47
C THR A 60 21.49 1.20 -1.50
N THR A 61 20.82 1.61 -0.43
CA THR A 61 20.24 0.68 0.57
C THR A 61 19.15 -0.21 -0.03
N GLY A 62 18.33 0.31 -0.96
CA GLY A 62 17.38 -0.47 -1.73
C GLY A 62 18.07 -1.55 -2.59
N ARG A 63 19.12 -1.19 -3.34
CA ARG A 63 19.92 -2.16 -4.12
C ARG A 63 20.61 -3.20 -3.22
N MET A 64 21.13 -2.80 -2.05
CA MET A 64 21.64 -3.75 -1.06
C MET A 64 20.54 -4.70 -0.56
N ALA A 65 19.35 -4.19 -0.25
CA ALA A 65 18.21 -4.99 0.16
C ALA A 65 17.80 -6.02 -0.91
N PHE A 66 17.91 -5.70 -2.20
CA PHE A 66 17.71 -6.66 -3.29
C PHE A 66 18.64 -7.87 -3.16
N HIS A 67 19.89 -7.70 -2.75
CA HIS A 67 20.82 -8.81 -2.56
C HIS A 67 20.58 -9.56 -1.26
N LEU A 68 20.27 -8.86 -0.18
CA LEU A 68 20.13 -9.42 1.17
C LEU A 68 18.78 -10.11 1.41
N LEU A 69 17.67 -9.54 0.89
CA LEU A 69 16.32 -10.03 1.15
C LEU A 69 15.88 -11.09 0.12
N ARG A 70 16.53 -12.26 0.18
CA ARG A 70 16.38 -13.37 -0.79
C ARG A 70 14.91 -13.74 -1.10
N LYS A 71 14.03 -13.76 -0.08
CA LYS A 71 12.60 -14.09 -0.26
C LYS A 71 11.87 -13.05 -1.11
N LEU A 72 12.08 -11.76 -0.82
CA LEU A 72 11.46 -10.67 -1.55
C LEU A 72 12.02 -10.57 -2.97
N ARG A 73 13.35 -10.70 -3.12
CA ARG A 73 14.02 -10.78 -4.42
C ARG A 73 13.43 -11.89 -5.30
N LYS A 74 13.35 -13.14 -4.80
CA LYS A 74 12.78 -14.27 -5.54
C LYS A 74 11.34 -13.99 -5.99
N ARG A 75 10.53 -13.40 -5.10
CA ARG A 75 9.15 -13.02 -5.41
C ARG A 75 9.08 -11.94 -6.49
N THR A 76 9.84 -10.87 -6.35
CA THR A 76 9.90 -9.77 -7.34
C THR A 76 10.31 -10.27 -8.70
N ILE A 77 11.40 -11.03 -8.80
CA ILE A 77 11.86 -11.62 -10.06
C ILE A 77 10.77 -12.53 -10.64
N GLY A 78 10.16 -13.41 -9.86
CA GLY A 78 9.10 -14.30 -10.32
C GLY A 78 7.85 -13.56 -10.81
N ASN A 79 7.44 -12.46 -10.12
CA ASN A 79 6.34 -11.62 -10.56
C ASN A 79 6.65 -10.93 -11.89
N LEU A 80 7.83 -10.34 -12.01
CA LEU A 80 8.28 -9.66 -13.23
C LEU A 80 8.44 -10.63 -14.40
N SER A 81 9.07 -11.79 -14.20
CA SER A 81 9.23 -12.82 -15.24
C SER A 81 7.88 -13.33 -15.75
N MET A 82 6.88 -13.44 -14.87
CA MET A 82 5.54 -13.85 -15.25
C MET A 82 4.79 -12.74 -16.01
N ALA A 83 4.89 -11.50 -15.56
CA ALA A 83 4.19 -10.36 -16.14
C ALA A 83 4.75 -9.96 -17.52
N PHE A 84 6.06 -10.07 -17.69
CA PHE A 84 6.77 -9.67 -18.92
C PHE A 84 7.32 -10.87 -19.72
N ARG A 85 6.67 -12.04 -19.58
CA ARG A 85 7.07 -13.25 -20.30
C ARG A 85 7.05 -13.00 -21.81
N GLY A 86 8.17 -13.32 -22.49
CA GLY A 86 8.35 -13.09 -23.92
C GLY A 86 8.65 -11.64 -24.34
N GLN A 87 8.59 -10.68 -23.41
CA GLN A 87 8.85 -9.26 -23.68
C GLN A 87 10.22 -8.79 -23.16
N LYS A 88 10.73 -9.42 -22.10
CA LYS A 88 12.00 -9.07 -21.46
C LYS A 88 12.85 -10.30 -21.20
N ASN A 89 14.13 -10.18 -21.48
CA ASN A 89 15.09 -11.24 -21.20
C ASN A 89 15.48 -11.28 -19.70
N ARG A 90 16.23 -12.31 -19.30
CA ARG A 90 16.61 -12.51 -17.89
C ARG A 90 17.41 -11.34 -17.31
N ARG A 91 18.30 -10.72 -18.09
CA ARG A 91 19.14 -9.60 -17.62
C ARG A 91 18.27 -8.36 -17.37
N GLU A 92 17.33 -8.08 -18.26
CA GLU A 92 16.37 -6.98 -18.10
C GLU A 92 15.47 -7.17 -16.87
N ILE A 93 14.97 -8.39 -16.65
CA ILE A 93 14.17 -8.71 -15.45
C ILE A 93 14.97 -8.51 -14.16
N LEU A 94 16.25 -8.94 -14.12
CA LEU A 94 17.10 -8.75 -12.94
C LEU A 94 17.40 -7.27 -12.68
N ARG A 95 17.69 -6.50 -13.75
CA ARG A 95 17.89 -5.04 -13.65
C ARG A 95 16.63 -4.36 -13.12
N LEU A 96 15.49 -4.65 -13.75
CA LEU A 96 14.20 -4.10 -13.35
C LEU A 96 13.84 -4.46 -11.90
N ALA A 97 14.10 -5.69 -11.47
CA ALA A 97 13.89 -6.10 -10.08
C ALA A 97 14.78 -5.32 -9.10
N SER A 98 16.04 -5.06 -9.45
CA SER A 98 16.94 -4.22 -8.65
C SER A 98 16.45 -2.76 -8.58
N ASP A 99 15.95 -2.23 -9.70
CA ASP A 99 15.42 -0.86 -9.77
C ASP A 99 14.13 -0.70 -8.95
N VAL A 100 13.29 -1.74 -8.87
CA VAL A 100 12.12 -1.76 -7.95
C VAL A 100 12.57 -1.55 -6.50
N PHE A 101 13.59 -2.28 -6.05
CA PHE A 101 14.13 -2.12 -4.68
C PHE A 101 14.76 -0.75 -4.48
N ALA A 102 15.49 -0.25 -5.48
CA ALA A 102 16.09 1.09 -5.44
C ALA A 102 14.99 2.18 -5.26
N ASN A 103 13.90 2.10 -6.04
CA ASN A 103 12.78 3.03 -5.94
C ASN A 103 12.05 2.93 -4.59
N LEU A 104 11.84 1.73 -4.07
CA LEU A 104 11.26 1.55 -2.73
C LEU A 104 12.17 2.14 -1.64
N GLY A 105 13.47 1.99 -1.75
CA GLY A 105 14.45 2.60 -0.84
C GLY A 105 14.43 4.13 -0.92
N LYS A 106 14.43 4.70 -2.13
CA LYS A 106 14.27 6.14 -2.34
C LYS A 106 12.99 6.67 -1.67
N ASN A 107 11.84 6.03 -1.92
CA ASN A 107 10.57 6.45 -1.36
C ASN A 107 10.55 6.39 0.18
N ALA A 108 11.11 5.33 0.77
CA ALA A 108 11.15 5.16 2.21
C ALA A 108 11.94 6.28 2.91
N LEU A 109 13.15 6.59 2.42
CA LEU A 109 13.98 7.63 3.03
C LEU A 109 13.49 9.03 2.70
N GLU A 110 12.95 9.25 1.50
CA GLU A 110 12.39 10.54 1.11
C GLU A 110 11.21 10.96 1.98
N ILE A 111 10.29 10.04 2.31
CA ILE A 111 9.18 10.33 3.24
C ILE A 111 9.70 10.82 4.59
N CYS A 112 10.80 10.25 5.09
CA CYS A 112 11.42 10.70 6.34
C CYS A 112 11.92 12.15 6.24
N VAL A 113 12.55 12.52 5.13
CA VAL A 113 12.99 13.90 4.86
C VAL A 113 11.80 14.83 4.69
N LEU A 114 10.83 14.45 3.88
CA LEU A 114 9.65 15.27 3.60
C LEU A 114 8.82 15.56 4.84
N ASN A 115 8.83 14.66 5.82
CA ASN A 115 8.14 14.88 7.11
C ASN A 115 8.63 16.13 7.87
N ARG A 116 9.76 16.70 7.50
CA ARG A 116 10.34 17.93 8.10
C ARG A 116 10.30 19.13 7.16
N ARG A 117 9.77 18.96 5.93
CA ARG A 117 9.72 20.03 4.93
C ARG A 117 8.44 20.84 5.01
N THR A 118 8.56 22.08 4.59
CA THR A 118 7.40 23.00 4.46
C THR A 118 6.57 22.65 3.23
N PRO A 119 5.28 23.04 3.18
CA PRO A 119 4.46 22.89 1.99
C PRO A 119 5.09 23.49 0.73
N GLN A 120 5.77 24.64 0.88
CA GLN A 120 6.44 25.33 -0.21
C GLN A 120 7.63 24.52 -0.78
N GLU A 121 8.44 23.89 0.09
CA GLU A 121 9.52 23.02 -0.33
C GLU A 121 9.01 21.77 -1.05
N ILE A 122 7.91 21.19 -0.57
CA ILE A 122 7.25 20.04 -1.22
C ILE A 122 6.70 20.48 -2.59
N GLY A 123 6.13 21.67 -2.69
CA GLY A 123 5.62 22.22 -3.95
C GLY A 123 6.68 22.34 -5.06
N LYS A 124 7.96 22.51 -4.69
CA LYS A 124 9.07 22.61 -5.66
C LYS A 124 9.43 21.27 -6.32
N ILE A 125 9.04 20.16 -5.72
CA ILE A 125 9.42 18.81 -6.17
C ILE A 125 8.23 18.00 -6.67
N VAL A 126 7.03 18.58 -6.69
CA VAL A 126 5.80 17.88 -7.12
C VAL A 126 5.10 18.71 -8.18
N THR A 127 4.71 18.03 -9.26
CA THR A 127 3.73 18.57 -10.23
C THR A 127 2.44 17.77 -10.13
N MET A 128 1.30 18.40 -10.32
CA MET A 128 0.00 17.72 -10.30
C MET A 128 -0.86 18.20 -11.46
N LYS A 129 -1.48 17.24 -12.18
CA LYS A 129 -2.37 17.47 -13.32
C LYS A 129 -3.72 16.82 -13.08
N GLY A 130 -4.79 17.40 -13.63
CA GLY A 130 -6.14 16.84 -13.62
C GLY A 130 -6.97 17.19 -12.39
N VAL A 131 -6.49 18.08 -11.52
CA VAL A 131 -7.22 18.55 -10.33
C VAL A 131 -8.49 19.32 -10.71
N GLU A 132 -8.44 20.07 -11.80
CA GLU A 132 -9.55 20.88 -12.29
C GLU A 132 -10.81 20.02 -12.53
N ARG A 133 -10.63 18.83 -13.09
CA ARG A 133 -11.72 17.87 -13.30
C ARG A 133 -12.25 17.28 -11.98
N MET A 134 -11.41 17.18 -10.93
CA MET A 134 -11.89 16.79 -9.60
C MET A 134 -12.76 17.87 -8.99
N GLU A 135 -12.40 19.15 -9.14
CA GLU A 135 -13.21 20.26 -8.65
C GLU A 135 -14.61 20.26 -9.28
N GLU A 136 -14.70 19.95 -10.57
CA GLU A 136 -15.99 19.74 -11.26
C GLU A 136 -16.76 18.54 -10.67
N GLY A 137 -16.07 17.46 -10.33
CA GLY A 137 -16.65 16.29 -9.67
C GLY A 137 -17.25 16.63 -8.30
N PHE A 138 -16.57 17.44 -7.50
CA PHE A 138 -17.05 17.90 -6.19
C PHE A 138 -18.30 18.77 -6.24
N LYS A 139 -18.51 19.53 -7.31
CA LYS A 139 -19.75 20.32 -7.51
C LYS A 139 -21.03 19.45 -7.50
N LYS A 140 -20.90 18.13 -7.74
CA LYS A 140 -22.03 17.18 -7.65
C LYS A 140 -22.46 16.85 -6.23
N GLY A 141 -21.67 17.23 -5.21
CA GLY A 141 -22.02 17.08 -3.79
C GLY A 141 -22.05 15.64 -3.24
N LYS A 142 -21.42 14.67 -3.95
CA LYS A 142 -21.45 13.24 -3.57
C LYS A 142 -20.11 12.70 -3.12
N GLY A 143 -19.11 13.56 -2.96
CA GLY A 143 -17.75 13.19 -2.69
C GLY A 143 -17.06 12.51 -3.88
N ILE A 144 -15.78 12.26 -3.71
CA ILE A 144 -14.94 11.63 -4.75
C ILE A 144 -14.26 10.39 -4.19
N ILE A 145 -14.27 9.30 -4.97
CA ILE A 145 -13.44 8.14 -4.74
C ILE A 145 -12.25 8.23 -5.69
N CYS A 146 -11.04 8.45 -5.15
CA CYS A 146 -9.81 8.38 -5.90
C CYS A 146 -9.19 6.99 -5.74
N ILE A 147 -9.34 6.14 -6.75
CA ILE A 147 -8.67 4.84 -6.80
C ILE A 147 -7.23 5.01 -7.22
N THR A 148 -6.33 4.21 -6.65
CA THR A 148 -4.90 4.25 -6.95
C THR A 148 -4.24 2.90 -6.69
N GLY A 149 -2.95 2.80 -7.02
CA GLY A 149 -2.08 1.69 -6.69
C GLY A 149 -0.83 2.14 -5.93
N HIS A 150 -0.01 1.17 -5.52
CA HIS A 150 1.26 1.44 -4.87
C HIS A 150 2.34 1.82 -5.90
N PHE A 151 2.14 2.96 -6.57
CA PHE A 151 3.07 3.53 -7.55
C PHE A 151 3.91 4.64 -6.93
N GLY A 152 5.18 4.75 -7.34
CA GLY A 152 6.06 5.82 -6.95
C GLY A 152 5.98 6.12 -5.45
N CYS A 153 5.86 7.38 -5.07
CA CYS A 153 5.67 7.81 -3.68
C CYS A 153 4.18 8.09 -3.38
N TRP A 154 3.34 7.05 -3.34
CA TRP A 154 1.88 7.17 -3.13
C TRP A 154 1.49 7.91 -1.85
N GLU A 155 2.30 7.84 -0.79
CA GLU A 155 2.06 8.60 0.44
C GLU A 155 2.14 10.12 0.18
N LEU A 156 3.08 10.54 -0.66
CA LEU A 156 3.23 11.94 -1.04
C LEU A 156 2.05 12.44 -1.89
N MET A 157 1.44 11.58 -2.71
CA MET A 157 0.30 11.95 -3.53
C MET A 157 -0.87 12.43 -2.67
N ALA A 158 -1.27 11.66 -1.65
CA ALA A 158 -2.35 12.03 -0.73
C ALA A 158 -1.99 13.28 0.08
N ALA A 159 -0.73 13.34 0.59
CA ALA A 159 -0.24 14.48 1.35
C ALA A 159 -0.21 15.78 0.52
N TYR A 160 0.26 15.72 -0.71
CA TYR A 160 0.35 16.90 -1.57
C TYR A 160 -1.03 17.44 -1.96
N TYR A 161 -1.99 16.56 -2.28
CA TYR A 161 -3.37 16.99 -2.55
C TYR A 161 -3.98 17.69 -1.32
N ALA A 162 -3.80 17.10 -0.13
CA ALA A 162 -4.29 17.70 1.12
C ALA A 162 -3.64 19.07 1.41
N LEU A 163 -2.33 19.22 1.14
CA LEU A 163 -1.60 20.49 1.28
C LEU A 163 -2.12 21.61 0.37
N LYS A 164 -2.70 21.26 -0.76
CA LYS A 164 -3.34 22.26 -1.64
C LYS A 164 -4.64 22.82 -1.07
N GLY A 165 -5.20 22.20 -0.05
CA GLY A 165 -6.34 22.72 0.71
C GLY A 165 -7.68 22.71 0.00
N HIS A 166 -7.80 21.99 -1.11
CA HIS A 166 -9.04 21.97 -1.92
C HIS A 166 -10.20 21.29 -1.16
N HIS A 167 -10.00 20.03 -0.72
CA HIS A 167 -11.01 19.25 -0.01
C HIS A 167 -10.34 18.34 1.05
N PRO A 168 -11.07 17.98 2.13
CA PRO A 168 -10.57 17.02 3.12
C PRO A 168 -10.23 15.67 2.49
N VAL A 169 -9.05 15.15 2.80
CA VAL A 169 -8.53 13.88 2.26
C VAL A 169 -8.62 12.78 3.30
N ASN A 170 -9.25 11.68 2.93
CA ASN A 170 -9.34 10.48 3.74
C ASN A 170 -8.75 9.30 2.97
N VAL A 171 -7.99 8.44 3.63
CA VAL A 171 -7.43 7.24 3.02
C VAL A 171 -7.80 6.00 3.82
N ILE A 172 -8.07 4.89 3.14
CA ILE A 172 -8.30 3.61 3.78
C ILE A 172 -6.96 2.90 3.92
N ALA A 173 -6.60 2.52 5.14
CA ALA A 173 -5.37 1.78 5.38
C ALA A 173 -5.60 0.60 6.34
N ARG A 174 -4.72 -0.40 6.22
CA ARG A 174 -4.62 -1.48 7.19
C ARG A 174 -3.64 -1.08 8.28
N SER A 175 -3.97 -1.36 9.54
CA SER A 175 -3.01 -1.24 10.64
C SER A 175 -1.78 -2.13 10.40
N ILE A 176 -0.59 -1.56 10.58
CA ILE A 176 0.67 -2.28 10.55
C ILE A 176 0.77 -3.13 11.82
N TYR A 177 1.48 -4.26 11.75
CA TYR A 177 1.60 -5.19 12.87
C TYR A 177 2.20 -4.55 14.14
N ASP A 178 3.22 -3.67 13.98
CA ASP A 178 3.77 -2.89 15.09
C ASP A 178 3.04 -1.55 15.20
N GLU A 179 2.29 -1.38 16.28
CA GLU A 179 1.47 -0.18 16.52
C GLU A 179 2.31 1.10 16.66
N ARG A 180 3.57 1.00 17.04
CA ARG A 180 4.49 2.12 17.19
C ARG A 180 4.89 2.66 15.82
N ILE A 181 5.25 1.75 14.88
CA ILE A 181 5.53 2.11 13.48
C ILE A 181 4.25 2.66 12.82
N ASN A 182 3.11 2.04 13.10
CA ASN A 182 1.82 2.50 12.60
C ASN A 182 1.52 3.95 13.05
N ARG A 183 1.81 4.29 14.31
CA ARG A 183 1.66 5.67 14.81
C ARG A 183 2.51 6.67 14.05
N VAL A 184 3.77 6.35 13.75
CA VAL A 184 4.65 7.25 12.98
C VAL A 184 4.06 7.53 11.59
N LEU A 185 3.54 6.51 10.91
CA LEU A 185 2.91 6.69 9.60
C LEU A 185 1.60 7.49 9.69
N LEU A 186 0.79 7.25 10.71
CA LEU A 186 -0.43 8.03 10.96
C LEU A 186 -0.11 9.50 11.26
N GLN A 187 0.93 9.77 12.05
CA GLN A 187 1.39 11.12 12.33
C GLN A 187 1.89 11.83 11.06
N PHE A 188 2.64 11.13 10.19
CA PHE A 188 3.04 11.67 8.90
C PHE A 188 1.81 12.11 8.08
N ARG A 189 0.83 11.23 7.91
CA ARG A 189 -0.39 11.55 7.17
C ARG A 189 -1.18 12.70 7.79
N SER A 190 -1.39 12.66 9.11
CA SER A 190 -2.12 13.69 9.86
C SER A 190 -1.45 15.06 9.78
N ARG A 191 -0.10 15.13 9.81
CA ARG A 191 0.66 16.37 9.65
C ARG A 191 0.33 17.11 8.35
N TYR A 192 0.03 16.38 7.29
CA TYR A 192 -0.34 16.93 6.00
C TYR A 192 -1.85 16.98 5.75
N GLY A 193 -2.66 16.84 6.80
CA GLY A 193 -4.11 16.93 6.70
C GLY A 193 -4.81 15.69 6.13
N VAL A 194 -4.09 14.57 5.98
CA VAL A 194 -4.67 13.30 5.52
C VAL A 194 -5.22 12.51 6.70
N LYS A 195 -6.52 12.29 6.72
CA LYS A 195 -7.21 11.44 7.70
C LYS A 195 -7.11 9.97 7.29
N THR A 196 -6.80 9.09 8.22
CA THR A 196 -6.70 7.65 7.95
C THR A 196 -7.85 6.89 8.60
N ILE A 197 -8.64 6.22 7.79
CA ILE A 197 -9.66 5.27 8.24
C ILE A 197 -9.01 3.89 8.31
N LEU A 198 -8.82 3.39 9.53
CA LEU A 198 -8.24 2.07 9.73
C LEU A 198 -9.29 0.99 9.44
N ARG A 199 -8.97 0.13 8.48
CA ARG A 199 -9.82 -1.01 8.18
C ARG A 199 -9.82 -2.00 9.34
N ALA A 200 -11.02 -2.38 9.75
CA ALA A 200 -11.24 -3.36 10.81
C ALA A 200 -10.62 -4.73 10.53
N LYS A 201 -10.20 -5.42 11.59
CA LYS A 201 -9.80 -6.83 11.52
C LYS A 201 -11.06 -7.69 11.34
N ARG A 202 -11.02 -8.65 10.40
CA ARG A 202 -12.17 -9.52 10.01
C ARG A 202 -12.93 -10.19 11.18
N ARG A 203 -12.31 -10.36 12.34
CA ARG A 203 -12.92 -11.02 13.52
C ARG A 203 -13.82 -10.09 14.35
N GLN A 204 -13.89 -8.79 14.02
CA GLN A 204 -14.65 -7.78 14.78
C GLN A 204 -15.76 -7.22 13.90
N ARG A 205 -16.94 -7.86 13.86
CA ARG A 205 -18.10 -7.44 13.05
C ARG A 205 -18.49 -5.97 13.31
N GLU A 206 -18.54 -5.55 14.54
CA GLU A 206 -18.83 -4.16 14.92
C GLU A 206 -17.84 -3.15 14.35
N SER A 207 -16.56 -3.50 14.33
CA SER A 207 -15.51 -2.67 13.78
C SER A 207 -15.57 -2.59 12.24
N ILE A 208 -16.05 -3.64 11.56
CA ILE A 208 -16.30 -3.61 10.09
C ILE A 208 -17.46 -2.67 9.78
N PHE A 209 -18.55 -2.77 10.52
CA PHE A 209 -19.72 -1.90 10.36
C PHE A 209 -19.37 -0.45 10.61
N SER A 210 -18.61 -0.17 11.69
CA SER A 210 -18.14 1.16 12.05
C SER A 210 -17.26 1.79 10.96
N SER A 211 -16.27 1.05 10.42
CA SER A 211 -15.41 1.57 9.36
C SER A 211 -16.17 1.80 8.05
N THR A 212 -17.12 0.93 7.68
CA THR A 212 -17.96 1.13 6.50
C THR A 212 -18.86 2.35 6.65
N LYS A 213 -19.46 2.55 7.83
CA LYS A 213 -20.28 3.72 8.13
C LYS A 213 -19.46 5.02 8.05
N GLU A 214 -18.23 5.00 8.53
CA GLU A 214 -17.33 6.17 8.45
C GLU A 214 -16.94 6.48 7.00
N ILE A 215 -16.61 5.47 6.20
CA ILE A 215 -16.31 5.63 4.77
C ILE A 215 -17.49 6.28 4.02
N LEU A 216 -18.71 5.79 4.23
CA LEU A 216 -19.91 6.38 3.59
C LEU A 216 -20.18 7.80 4.10
N ARG A 217 -19.86 8.10 5.36
CA ARG A 217 -20.01 9.43 5.94
C ARG A 217 -19.04 10.44 5.31
N VAL A 218 -17.81 10.03 5.00
CA VAL A 218 -16.82 10.83 4.25
C VAL A 218 -17.38 11.27 2.89
N LEU A 219 -17.92 10.33 2.12
CA LEU A 219 -18.50 10.64 0.80
C LEU A 219 -19.73 11.55 0.90
N ARG A 220 -20.62 11.31 1.89
CA ARG A 220 -21.78 12.19 2.15
C ARG A 220 -21.41 13.61 2.55
N ARG A 221 -20.24 13.81 3.15
CA ARG A 221 -19.70 15.14 3.48
C ARG A 221 -18.99 15.80 2.31
N ASN A 222 -19.08 15.22 1.11
CA ASN A 222 -18.43 15.72 -0.09
C ASN A 222 -16.89 15.80 0.06
N GLU A 223 -16.28 14.81 0.71
CA GLU A 223 -14.83 14.72 0.94
C GLU A 223 -14.18 13.73 -0.05
N LEU A 224 -12.85 13.76 -0.16
CA LEU A 224 -12.06 12.82 -0.96
C LEU A 224 -11.78 11.54 -0.18
N LEU A 225 -12.03 10.40 -0.81
CA LEU A 225 -11.68 9.07 -0.31
C LEU A 225 -10.64 8.41 -1.23
N GLY A 226 -9.38 8.30 -0.77
CA GLY A 226 -8.31 7.57 -1.45
C GLY A 226 -8.35 6.08 -1.14
N VAL A 227 -8.32 5.24 -2.17
CA VAL A 227 -8.40 3.78 -2.04
C VAL A 227 -7.35 3.09 -2.89
N LEU A 228 -6.40 2.39 -2.25
CA LEU A 228 -5.43 1.52 -2.93
C LEU A 228 -6.08 0.18 -3.26
N ILE A 229 -6.11 -0.20 -4.54
CA ILE A 229 -6.88 -1.35 -5.04
C ILE A 229 -6.04 -2.44 -5.70
N ASP A 230 -4.73 -2.26 -5.79
CA ASP A 230 -3.80 -3.07 -6.58
C ASP A 230 -3.28 -4.33 -5.88
N GLN A 231 -3.64 -4.57 -4.63
CA GLN A 231 -3.19 -5.73 -3.87
C GLN A 231 -4.26 -6.81 -3.73
N ASN A 232 -3.82 -8.07 -3.87
CA ASN A 232 -4.66 -9.22 -3.50
C ASN A 232 -4.60 -9.41 -1.98
N ILE A 233 -5.71 -9.15 -1.30
CA ILE A 233 -5.81 -9.19 0.16
C ILE A 233 -6.71 -10.34 0.58
N ARG A 234 -6.16 -11.27 1.38
CA ARG A 234 -6.94 -12.38 1.93
C ARG A 234 -8.03 -11.88 2.87
N GLY A 235 -9.22 -12.46 2.75
CA GLY A 235 -10.34 -12.16 3.66
C GLY A 235 -11.09 -10.88 3.32
N ILE A 236 -10.94 -10.35 2.11
CA ILE A 236 -11.80 -9.32 1.53
C ILE A 236 -12.59 -9.93 0.38
N ASP A 237 -13.81 -9.44 0.18
CA ASP A 237 -14.62 -9.78 -0.97
C ASP A 237 -13.91 -9.32 -2.25
N SER A 238 -13.77 -10.27 -3.16
CA SER A 238 -12.95 -10.10 -4.35
C SER A 238 -13.57 -10.88 -5.51
N VAL A 239 -13.37 -10.40 -6.72
CA VAL A 239 -13.78 -11.08 -7.96
C VAL A 239 -12.56 -11.55 -8.73
N PRO A 240 -12.71 -12.64 -9.55
CA PRO A 240 -11.68 -13.06 -10.48
C PRO A 240 -11.44 -11.96 -11.53
N VAL A 241 -10.17 -11.69 -11.81
CA VAL A 241 -9.74 -10.75 -12.85
C VAL A 241 -8.45 -11.25 -13.51
N THR A 242 -8.19 -10.76 -14.71
CA THR A 242 -6.86 -10.88 -15.34
C THR A 242 -6.04 -9.65 -15.00
N PHE A 243 -4.77 -9.83 -14.65
CA PHE A 243 -3.82 -8.75 -14.40
C PHE A 243 -2.47 -9.11 -15.02
N LEU A 244 -1.99 -8.26 -15.93
CA LEU A 244 -0.79 -8.51 -16.75
C LEU A 244 -0.83 -9.89 -17.44
N GLY A 245 -1.98 -10.21 -18.02
CA GLY A 245 -2.21 -11.47 -18.73
C GLY A 245 -2.32 -12.72 -17.86
N LYS A 246 -2.39 -12.59 -16.52
CA LYS A 246 -2.46 -13.72 -15.59
C LYS A 246 -3.68 -13.63 -14.66
N PRO A 247 -4.36 -14.76 -14.38
CA PRO A 247 -5.51 -14.78 -13.50
C PRO A 247 -5.11 -14.42 -12.07
N THR A 248 -5.95 -13.63 -11.41
CA THR A 248 -5.83 -13.24 -10.00
C THR A 248 -7.19 -12.84 -9.45
N THR A 249 -7.24 -12.21 -8.27
CA THR A 249 -8.46 -11.59 -7.74
C THR A 249 -8.22 -10.12 -7.45
N ALA A 250 -9.27 -9.30 -7.58
CA ALA A 250 -9.26 -7.90 -7.19
C ALA A 250 -10.36 -7.60 -6.17
N PRO A 251 -10.08 -6.75 -5.15
CA PRO A 251 -11.06 -6.33 -4.16
C PRO A 251 -12.20 -5.54 -4.81
N ILE A 252 -13.44 -5.87 -4.44
CA ILE A 252 -14.64 -5.18 -4.96
C ILE A 252 -14.99 -3.88 -4.23
N GLY A 253 -14.26 -3.56 -3.15
CA GLY A 253 -14.65 -2.48 -2.22
C GLY A 253 -14.84 -1.13 -2.91
N ALA A 254 -13.92 -0.70 -3.77
CA ALA A 254 -14.01 0.59 -4.46
C ALA A 254 -15.22 0.64 -5.41
N ALA A 255 -15.45 -0.40 -6.21
CA ALA A 255 -16.62 -0.49 -7.12
C ALA A 255 -17.95 -0.53 -6.35
N SER A 256 -17.98 -1.26 -5.23
CA SER A 256 -19.17 -1.33 -4.36
C SER A 256 -19.48 0.04 -3.72
N LEU A 257 -18.46 0.76 -3.26
CA LEU A 257 -18.60 2.10 -2.70
C LEU A 257 -19.05 3.10 -3.77
N ALA A 258 -18.46 3.09 -4.96
CA ALA A 258 -18.83 3.97 -6.06
C ALA A 258 -20.32 3.80 -6.45
N ARG A 259 -20.79 2.54 -6.47
CA ARG A 259 -22.19 2.26 -6.72
C ARG A 259 -23.12 2.73 -5.60
N ALA A 260 -22.75 2.45 -4.35
CA ALA A 260 -23.60 2.76 -3.19
C ALA A 260 -23.71 4.26 -2.89
N SER A 261 -22.62 5.02 -3.08
CA SER A 261 -22.57 6.45 -2.82
C SER A 261 -22.95 7.31 -4.00
N GLN A 262 -22.92 6.78 -5.21
CA GLN A 262 -23.03 7.53 -6.47
C GLN A 262 -21.91 8.61 -6.62
N ALA A 263 -20.83 8.47 -5.86
CA ALA A 263 -19.67 9.35 -5.94
C ALA A 263 -18.99 9.26 -7.32
N GLU A 264 -18.37 10.36 -7.74
CA GLU A 264 -17.51 10.34 -8.92
C GLU A 264 -16.23 9.53 -8.61
N VAL A 265 -15.72 8.83 -9.62
CA VAL A 265 -14.49 8.04 -9.47
C VAL A 265 -13.40 8.66 -10.30
N PHE A 266 -12.25 8.85 -9.69
CA PHE A 266 -11.02 9.29 -10.33
C PHE A 266 -9.94 8.24 -10.12
N PHE A 267 -9.06 8.10 -11.10
CA PHE A 267 -7.84 7.32 -11.00
C PHE A 267 -6.65 8.25 -10.81
N GLY A 268 -5.96 8.10 -9.69
CA GLY A 268 -4.76 8.87 -9.38
C GLY A 268 -3.53 7.97 -9.37
N TYR A 269 -2.43 8.44 -9.95
CA TYR A 269 -1.14 7.78 -9.83
C TYR A 269 -0.01 8.79 -9.71
N THR A 270 1.11 8.33 -9.18
CA THR A 270 2.31 9.15 -9.08
C THR A 270 3.53 8.38 -9.56
N TYR A 271 4.41 9.06 -10.27
CA TYR A 271 5.69 8.52 -10.66
C TYR A 271 6.80 9.54 -10.41
N ARG A 272 8.01 9.04 -10.24
CA ARG A 272 9.22 9.84 -10.11
C ARG A 272 9.85 9.99 -11.50
N GLY A 273 10.06 11.22 -11.94
CA GLY A 273 10.79 11.55 -13.15
C GLY A 273 12.30 11.31 -13.01
N GLU A 274 13.03 11.41 -14.09
CA GLU A 274 14.49 11.27 -14.13
C GLU A 274 15.20 12.35 -13.31
N ASP A 275 14.61 13.56 -13.25
CA ASP A 275 15.02 14.68 -12.40
C ASP A 275 14.70 14.48 -10.92
N ASN A 276 14.20 13.29 -10.54
CA ASN A 276 13.72 12.96 -9.19
C ASN A 276 12.53 13.80 -8.70
N ARG A 277 11.86 14.57 -9.55
CA ARG A 277 10.57 15.19 -9.19
C ARG A 277 9.45 14.17 -9.24
N HIS A 278 8.38 14.46 -8.50
CA HIS A 278 7.17 13.64 -8.52
C HIS A 278 6.13 14.25 -9.44
N HIS A 279 5.57 13.42 -10.28
CA HIS A 279 4.46 13.77 -11.15
C HIS A 279 3.21 13.04 -10.66
N ILE A 280 2.20 13.79 -10.24
CA ILE A 280 0.89 13.28 -9.86
C ILE A 280 -0.05 13.55 -11.03
N VAL A 281 -0.73 12.51 -11.47
CA VAL A 281 -1.73 12.58 -12.53
C VAL A 281 -3.05 12.06 -12.00
N ILE A 282 -4.12 12.81 -12.25
CA ILE A 282 -5.47 12.46 -11.82
C ILE A 282 -6.36 12.47 -13.06
N GLU A 283 -7.01 11.34 -13.32
CA GLU A 283 -7.86 11.12 -14.49
C GLU A 283 -9.27 10.75 -14.02
N LYS A 284 -10.28 11.32 -14.62
CA LYS A 284 -11.65 10.90 -14.34
C LYS A 284 -11.91 9.54 -14.96
N VAL A 285 -12.61 8.67 -14.25
CA VAL A 285 -13.05 7.39 -14.79
C VAL A 285 -14.43 7.57 -15.41
N ASP A 286 -14.46 7.90 -16.69
CA ASP A 286 -15.70 8.20 -17.41
C ASP A 286 -16.48 6.93 -17.83
N GLU A 287 -15.81 5.77 -17.92
CA GLU A 287 -16.37 4.48 -18.39
C GLU A 287 -17.11 3.69 -17.28
N LEU A 288 -17.55 4.33 -16.20
CA LEU A 288 -18.21 3.62 -15.10
C LEU A 288 -19.56 3.01 -15.53
N VAL A 289 -19.69 1.70 -15.30
CA VAL A 289 -20.95 0.99 -15.53
C VAL A 289 -21.88 1.20 -14.32
N ARG A 290 -23.08 1.73 -14.59
CA ARG A 290 -24.14 1.98 -13.58
C ARG A 290 -25.50 1.55 -14.15
N THR A 291 -25.83 0.27 -13.96
CA THR A 291 -27.10 -0.32 -14.41
C THR A 291 -27.98 -0.71 -13.22
N LYS A 292 -29.09 -1.39 -13.49
CA LYS A 292 -29.92 -1.99 -12.42
C LYS A 292 -29.27 -3.25 -11.82
N GLU A 293 -28.34 -3.88 -12.52
CA GLU A 293 -27.69 -5.14 -12.13
C GLU A 293 -26.45 -4.92 -11.26
N ARG A 294 -26.66 -4.92 -9.94
CA ARG A 294 -25.60 -4.63 -8.96
C ARG A 294 -24.32 -5.45 -9.16
N ASN A 295 -24.45 -6.76 -9.30
CA ASN A 295 -23.28 -7.64 -9.35
C ASN A 295 -22.48 -7.45 -10.64
N ARG A 296 -23.18 -7.22 -11.75
CA ARG A 296 -22.56 -6.90 -13.04
C ARG A 296 -21.78 -5.59 -12.99
N ASP A 297 -22.37 -4.53 -12.43
CA ASP A 297 -21.71 -3.24 -12.29
C ASP A 297 -20.44 -3.35 -11.45
N ILE A 298 -20.52 -4.05 -10.30
CA ILE A 298 -19.35 -4.24 -9.41
C ILE A 298 -18.24 -5.02 -10.12
N LEU A 299 -18.59 -6.08 -10.84
CA LEU A 299 -17.61 -6.88 -11.60
C LEU A 299 -16.96 -6.04 -12.70
N SER A 300 -17.77 -5.39 -13.56
CA SER A 300 -17.29 -4.59 -14.69
C SER A 300 -16.40 -3.44 -14.23
N ASN A 301 -16.81 -2.71 -13.20
CA ASN A 301 -16.00 -1.61 -12.66
C ASN A 301 -14.73 -2.11 -11.96
N THR A 302 -14.74 -3.28 -11.32
CA THR A 302 -13.54 -3.87 -10.73
C THR A 302 -12.53 -4.28 -11.81
N ILE A 303 -13.01 -4.81 -12.93
CA ILE A 303 -12.17 -5.13 -14.11
C ILE A 303 -11.60 -3.84 -14.71
N LEU A 304 -12.43 -2.81 -14.92
CA LEU A 304 -11.99 -1.50 -15.41
C LEU A 304 -10.89 -0.91 -14.52
N PHE A 305 -11.10 -0.85 -13.20
CA PHE A 305 -10.12 -0.33 -12.26
C PHE A 305 -8.81 -1.12 -12.27
N THR A 306 -8.90 -2.44 -12.46
CA THR A 306 -7.73 -3.31 -12.57
C THR A 306 -6.94 -3.02 -13.84
N ARG A 307 -7.62 -2.74 -14.96
CA ARG A 307 -7.01 -2.35 -16.25
C ARG A 307 -6.24 -1.04 -16.12
N LEU A 308 -6.83 0.00 -15.51
CA LEU A 308 -6.16 1.29 -15.27
C LEU A 308 -4.85 1.13 -14.48
N ILE A 309 -4.85 0.27 -13.45
CA ILE A 309 -3.63 -0.07 -12.70
C ILE A 309 -2.62 -0.79 -13.60
N GLU A 310 -3.08 -1.76 -14.40
CA GLU A 310 -2.19 -2.53 -15.28
C GLU A 310 -1.46 -1.65 -16.30
N GLU A 311 -2.15 -0.71 -16.91
CA GLU A 311 -1.59 0.25 -17.86
C GLU A 311 -0.44 1.05 -17.23
N ARG A 312 -0.64 1.57 -16.02
CA ARG A 312 0.42 2.33 -15.32
C ARG A 312 1.57 1.46 -14.85
N VAL A 313 1.31 0.19 -14.53
CA VAL A 313 2.40 -0.77 -14.24
C VAL A 313 3.26 -1.01 -15.47
N ARG A 314 2.67 -1.02 -16.67
CA ARG A 314 3.41 -1.15 -17.93
C ARG A 314 4.24 0.08 -18.25
N ASP A 315 3.70 1.29 -17.99
CA ASP A 315 4.39 2.56 -18.23
C ASP A 315 5.57 2.76 -17.25
N PHE A 316 5.36 2.43 -15.97
CA PHE A 316 6.35 2.66 -14.91
C PHE A 316 6.71 1.37 -14.15
N PRO A 317 7.22 0.34 -14.82
CA PRO A 317 7.35 -0.99 -14.23
C PRO A 317 8.33 -1.04 -13.05
N SER A 318 9.35 -0.18 -12.98
CA SER A 318 10.27 -0.12 -11.83
C SER A 318 9.67 0.57 -10.59
N GLN A 319 8.53 1.23 -10.73
CA GLN A 319 7.95 2.08 -9.67
C GLN A 319 6.70 1.48 -9.01
N TRP A 320 6.28 0.27 -9.42
CA TRP A 320 5.22 -0.46 -8.74
C TRP A 320 5.77 -1.47 -7.72
N VAL A 321 4.94 -1.81 -6.70
CA VAL A 321 5.36 -2.62 -5.54
C VAL A 321 5.36 -4.13 -5.84
N TRP A 322 6.27 -4.60 -6.68
CA TRP A 322 6.40 -6.01 -7.10
C TRP A 322 6.73 -7.00 -5.98
N ILE A 323 7.11 -6.53 -4.80
CA ILE A 323 7.38 -7.38 -3.63
C ILE A 323 6.10 -8.01 -3.04
N HIS A 324 4.91 -7.50 -3.41
CA HIS A 324 3.62 -8.08 -3.01
C HIS A 324 3.31 -9.38 -3.76
N ASP A 325 2.63 -10.32 -3.08
CA ASP A 325 2.22 -11.60 -3.68
C ASP A 325 0.87 -11.47 -4.42
N ARG A 326 0.88 -10.75 -5.54
CA ARG A 326 -0.32 -10.40 -6.32
C ARG A 326 -1.05 -11.63 -6.88
N TRP A 327 -0.32 -12.69 -7.22
CA TRP A 327 -0.84 -13.91 -7.86
C TRP A 327 -0.77 -15.15 -6.97
N GLY A 328 -0.49 -15.03 -5.67
CA GLY A 328 -0.12 -16.14 -4.79
C GLY A 328 -1.09 -17.34 -4.73
N ARG A 329 -2.39 -17.15 -5.01
CA ARG A 329 -3.37 -18.23 -5.09
C ARG A 329 -3.25 -19.05 -6.38
N TYR A 330 -2.92 -18.40 -7.48
CA TYR A 330 -2.88 -19.01 -8.80
C TYR A 330 -1.53 -19.64 -9.10
N ARG A 331 -0.44 -19.05 -8.60
CA ARG A 331 0.92 -19.61 -8.73
C ARG A 331 1.05 -21.02 -8.12
N ARG A 332 0.31 -21.34 -7.06
CA ARG A 332 0.30 -22.67 -6.45
C ARG A 332 -0.43 -23.72 -7.26
N LYS A 333 -1.36 -23.35 -8.12
CA LYS A 333 -2.07 -24.28 -9.02
C LYS A 333 -1.21 -24.67 -10.21
N ASP A 334 -0.43 -23.72 -10.76
CA ASP A 334 0.46 -24.02 -11.90
C ASP A 334 1.63 -24.95 -11.52
N THR A 335 2.11 -24.90 -10.25
CA THR A 335 3.17 -25.82 -9.77
C THR A 335 2.65 -27.21 -9.43
N THR A 336 1.35 -27.41 -9.30
CA THR A 336 0.73 -28.72 -9.10
C THR A 336 0.22 -29.35 -10.40
N ALA A 337 0.21 -28.60 -11.49
CA ALA A 337 -0.25 -29.05 -12.82
C ALA A 337 0.89 -29.52 -13.75
N ASN A 338 2.11 -29.60 -13.28
CA ASN A 338 3.21 -30.17 -14.04
C ASN A 338 4.13 -31.04 -13.13
N PRO A 339 3.76 -32.29 -12.83
CA PRO A 339 4.71 -33.34 -12.59
C PRO A 339 4.96 -33.98 -13.95
N GLU A 340 6.16 -33.94 -14.48
CA GLU A 340 6.61 -34.54 -15.74
C GLU A 340 6.53 -33.61 -16.97
N THR A 341 7.61 -32.91 -17.19
CA THR A 341 8.57 -33.03 -18.33
C THR A 341 9.78 -32.16 -18.06
#